data_17f0c2e33fd79726a93104f2477ce3ce
#
_entry.id   17f0c2e33fd79726a93104f2477ce3ce
#
_cell.length_a   1.000
_cell.length_b   1.000
_cell.length_c   1.000
_cell.angle_alpha   90.00
_cell.angle_beta   90.00
_cell.angle_gamma   90.00
#
_symmetry.space_group_name_H-M   'P 1'
#
loop_
_entity.id
_entity.type
_entity.pdbx_description
1 polymer ?
#
loop_
_entity_poly.entity_id
_entity_poly.type
_entity_poly.pdbx_seq_one_letter_code
_entity_poly.pdbx_strand_id
1 'polypeptide(L)' 'MKASNLNIYQRLRDFEVPAPVLDEIFSNKKDLNTLVRSWGELKEQGLKDDQIAKAVAEIILKELGDDFLQSLENSSI' A
#
# COMPACT_ATOMS: atom_id res chain seq x y z
N MET A 1 -3.35 -7.98 -15.75
CA MET A 1 -3.35 -8.07 -15.18
C MET A 1 -2.57 -7.45 -14.74
N LYS A 2 -2.06 -7.21 -14.84
CA LYS A 2 -1.03 -6.59 -14.54
C LYS A 2 -1.15 -5.15 -14.63
N ALA A 3 -1.92 -4.57 -15.56
CA ALA A 3 -2.27 -3.16 -15.56
C ALA A 3 -2.90 -2.75 -14.23
N SER A 4 -3.64 -3.69 -13.62
CA SER A 4 -4.25 -3.43 -12.31
C SER A 4 -3.20 -3.20 -11.23
N ASN A 5 -2.15 -4.01 -11.24
CA ASN A 5 -1.11 -3.88 -10.23
C ASN A 5 -0.38 -2.55 -10.35
N LEU A 6 -0.09 -2.14 -11.57
CA LEU A 6 0.57 -0.86 -11.81
C LEU A 6 -0.32 0.30 -11.37
N ASN A 7 -1.61 0.17 -11.64
CA ASN A 7 -2.57 1.21 -11.24
C ASN A 7 -2.63 1.34 -9.73
N ILE A 8 -2.63 0.22 -9.02
CA ILE A 8 -2.64 0.23 -7.55
C ILE A 8 -1.37 0.89 -7.04
N TYR A 9 -0.23 0.53 -7.60
CA TYR A 9 1.05 1.10 -7.20
C TYR A 9 1.03 2.62 -7.34
N GLN A 10 0.61 3.10 -8.50
CA GLN A 10 0.61 4.53 -8.77
C GLN A 10 -0.34 5.28 -7.87
N ARG A 11 -1.52 4.71 -7.61
CA ARG A 11 -2.49 5.38 -6.75
C ARG A 11 -1.99 5.48 -5.32
N LEU A 12 -1.35 4.43 -4.83
CA LEU A 12 -0.78 4.46 -3.49
C LEU A 12 0.35 5.47 -3.39
N ARG A 13 1.14 5.61 -4.46
CA ARG A 13 2.15 6.64 -4.49
C ARG A 13 1.54 8.04 -4.41
N ASP A 14 0.41 8.23 -5.06
CA ASP A 14 -0.30 9.51 -5.01
C ASP A 14 -0.74 9.85 -3.60
N PHE A 15 -0.98 8.86 -2.78
CA PHE A 15 -1.36 9.07 -1.39
C PHE A 15 -0.16 8.99 -0.44
N GLU A 16 1.02 9.25 -0.98
CA GLU A 16 2.25 9.43 -0.21
C GLU A 16 2.79 8.18 0.45
N VAL A 17 2.43 7.01 -0.06
CA VAL A 17 3.08 5.78 0.39
C VAL A 17 4.48 5.75 -0.20
N PRO A 18 5.52 5.64 0.63
CA PRO A 18 6.89 5.66 0.10
C PRO A 18 7.17 4.52 -0.87
N ALA A 19 7.93 4.83 -1.92
CA ALA A 19 8.27 3.83 -2.93
C ALA A 19 8.95 2.58 -2.33
N PRO A 20 9.89 2.72 -1.39
CA PRO A 20 10.50 1.53 -0.80
C PRO A 20 9.51 0.60 -0.12
N VAL A 21 8.48 1.16 0.50
CA VAL A 21 7.44 0.36 1.15
C VAL A 21 6.63 -0.39 0.10
N LEU A 22 6.26 0.30 -0.97
CA LEU A 22 5.52 -0.34 -2.06
C LEU A 22 6.35 -1.40 -2.76
N ASP A 23 7.62 -1.12 -2.98
CA ASP A 23 8.50 -2.09 -3.61
C ASP A 23 8.59 -3.36 -2.79
N GLU A 24 8.62 -3.23 -1.48
CA GLU A 24 8.67 -4.38 -0.60
C GLU A 24 7.38 -5.20 -0.68
N ILE A 25 6.24 -4.53 -0.66
CA ILE A 25 4.95 -5.20 -0.76
C ILE A 25 4.82 -5.91 -2.11
N PHE A 26 5.21 -5.23 -3.18
CA PHE A 26 5.05 -5.77 -4.52
C PHE A 26 6.07 -6.85 -4.84
N SER A 27 7.16 -6.91 -4.08
CA SER A 27 8.14 -7.99 -4.23
C SER A 27 7.71 -9.25 -3.50
N ASN A 28 6.82 -9.12 -2.53
CA ASN A 28 6.34 -10.25 -1.75
C ASN A 28 5.01 -10.72 -2.31
N LYS A 29 5.00 -11.92 -2.91
CA LYS A 29 3.80 -12.44 -3.55
C LYS A 29 2.61 -12.50 -2.61
N LYS A 30 2.86 -12.89 -1.38
CA LYS A 30 1.80 -13.05 -0.40
C LYS A 30 1.17 -11.70 -0.08
N ASP A 31 1.99 -10.71 0.17
CA ASP A 31 1.50 -9.38 0.48
C ASP A 31 0.79 -8.76 -0.70
N LEU A 32 1.33 -8.96 -1.89
CA LEU A 32 0.72 -8.44 -3.10
C LEU A 32 -0.64 -9.06 -3.34
N ASN A 33 -0.76 -10.38 -3.16
CA ASN A 33 -2.03 -11.06 -3.33
C ASN A 33 -3.07 -10.55 -2.34
N THR A 34 -2.67 -10.32 -1.10
CA THR A 34 -3.56 -9.79 -0.08
C THR A 34 -4.01 -8.40 -0.47
N LEU A 35 -3.11 -7.58 -0.94
CA LEU A 35 -3.42 -6.21 -1.34
C LEU A 35 -4.42 -6.20 -2.51
N VAL A 36 -4.16 -6.99 -3.53
CA VAL A 36 -5.02 -7.04 -4.70
C VAL A 36 -6.40 -7.56 -4.34
N ARG A 37 -6.45 -8.57 -3.49
CA ARG A 37 -7.73 -9.13 -3.05
C ARG A 37 -8.53 -8.09 -2.26
N SER A 38 -7.89 -7.44 -1.31
CA SER A 38 -8.57 -6.42 -0.51
C SER A 38 -9.07 -5.28 -1.38
N TRP A 39 -8.27 -4.88 -2.36
CA TRP A 39 -8.67 -3.84 -3.29
C TRP A 39 -9.94 -4.22 -4.03
N GLY A 40 -9.97 -5.47 -4.54
CA GLY A 40 -11.13 -5.96 -5.27
C GLY A 40 -12.37 -6.04 -4.40
N GLU A 41 -12.22 -6.49 -3.15
CA GLU A 41 -13.34 -6.59 -2.24
C GLU A 41 -13.94 -5.22 -1.92
N LEU A 42 -13.10 -4.24 -1.70
CA LEU A 42 -13.57 -2.88 -1.43
C LEU A 42 -14.25 -2.29 -2.66
N LYS A 43 -13.74 -2.62 -3.84
CA LYS A 43 -14.35 -2.14 -5.06
C LYS A 43 -15.75 -2.74 -5.23
N GLU A 44 -15.93 -3.99 -4.87
CA GLU A 44 -17.22 -4.64 -4.92
C GLU A 44 -18.22 -4.02 -3.95
N GLN A 45 -17.72 -3.44 -2.88
CA GLN A 45 -18.58 -2.74 -1.93
C GLN A 45 -19.00 -1.36 -2.43
N GLY A 46 -18.54 -0.96 -3.60
CA GLY A 46 -18.96 0.30 -4.19
C GLY A 46 -17.98 1.44 -4.02
N LEU A 47 -16.83 1.16 -3.43
CA LEU A 47 -15.82 2.20 -3.24
C LEU A 47 -15.09 2.48 -4.55
N LYS A 48 -14.73 3.74 -4.74
CA LYS A 48 -13.96 4.13 -5.91
C LYS A 48 -12.48 3.92 -5.65
N ASP A 49 -11.71 3.83 -6.72
CA ASP A 49 -10.28 3.56 -6.60
C ASP A 49 -9.58 4.55 -5.68
N ASP A 50 -9.92 5.83 -5.76
CA ASP A 50 -9.31 6.83 -4.90
C ASP A 50 -9.63 6.60 -3.43
N GLN A 51 -10.86 6.21 -3.14
CA GLN A 51 -11.28 5.91 -1.78
C GLN A 51 -10.56 4.69 -1.24
N ILE A 52 -10.42 3.67 -2.09
CA ILE A 52 -9.73 2.46 -1.71
C ILE A 52 -8.25 2.77 -1.46
N ALA A 53 -7.65 3.54 -2.37
CA ALA A 53 -6.24 3.90 -2.23
C ALA A 53 -5.98 4.64 -0.93
N LYS A 54 -6.87 5.57 -0.57
CA LYS A 54 -6.72 6.31 0.67
C LYS A 54 -6.78 5.38 1.87
N ALA A 55 -7.77 4.50 1.90
CA ALA A 55 -7.93 3.57 3.01
C ALA A 55 -6.73 2.63 3.13
N VAL A 56 -6.30 2.08 2.00
CA VAL A 56 -5.16 1.16 1.99
C VAL A 56 -3.89 1.89 2.39
N ALA A 57 -3.69 3.10 1.88
CA ALA A 57 -2.51 3.88 2.23
C ALA A 57 -2.45 4.15 3.72
N GLU A 58 -3.58 4.47 4.32
CA GLU A 58 -3.62 4.72 5.76
C GLU A 58 -3.23 3.48 6.55
N ILE A 59 -3.72 2.32 6.13
CA ILE A 59 -3.37 1.07 6.78
C ILE A 59 -1.88 0.78 6.63
N ILE A 60 -1.36 0.94 5.43
CA ILE A 60 0.05 0.69 5.17
C ILE A 60 0.93 1.61 6.01
N LEU A 61 0.60 2.89 6.02
CA LEU A 61 1.39 3.86 6.77
C LEU A 61 1.29 3.63 8.27
N LYS A 62 0.14 3.16 8.72
CA LYS A 62 -0.03 2.90 10.14
C LYS A 62 0.73 1.66 10.60
N GLU A 63 0.64 0.58 9.82
CA GLU A 63 1.24 -0.69 10.25
C GLU A 63 2.69 -0.83 9.85
N LEU A 64 3.01 -0.46 8.62
CA LEU A 64 4.38 -0.59 8.13
C LEU A 64 5.18 0.69 8.33
N GLY A 65 4.50 1.82 8.27
CA GLY A 65 5.15 3.10 8.46
C GLY A 65 5.70 3.29 9.85
N ASP A 66 5.00 2.78 10.86
CA ASP A 66 5.46 2.91 12.24
C ASP A 66 6.79 2.20 12.44
N ASP A 67 6.90 0.98 11.93
CA ASP A 67 8.14 0.23 12.02
C ASP A 67 9.26 0.96 11.30
N PHE A 68 8.95 1.50 10.14
CA PHE A 68 9.94 2.22 9.35
C PHE A 68 10.40 3.47 10.09
N LEU A 69 9.47 4.22 10.67
CA LEU A 69 9.81 5.43 11.41
C LEU A 69 10.59 5.12 12.67
N GLN A 70 10.23 4.04 13.36
CA GLN A 70 10.97 3.64 14.54
C GLN A 70 12.41 3.26 14.19
N SER A 71 12.59 2.59 13.07
CA SER A 71 13.93 2.25 12.60
C SER A 71 14.75 3.51 12.33
N LEU A 72 14.12 4.52 11.74
CA LEU A 72 14.81 5.77 11.47
C LEU A 72 15.19 6.47 12.75
N GLU A 73 14.29 6.49 13.74
CA GLU A 73 14.58 7.12 15.01
C GLU A 73 15.72 6.42 15.71
N ASN A 74 15.71 5.11 15.69
CA ASN A 74 16.80 4.34 16.30
C ASN A 74 18.12 4.57 15.58
N SER A 75 18.06 4.79 14.28
CA SER A 75 19.26 5.02 13.51
C SER A 75 19.85 6.40 13.72
N SER A 76 19.03 7.35 14.09
CA SER A 76 19.48 8.74 14.22
C SER A 76 20.23 9.00 15.51
N ILE A 77 20.29 8.03 16.38
CA ILE A 77 21.06 8.12 17.60
C ILE A 77 22.47 7.61 17.37
#